data_81499dfbb7c876fcb72bbfc3ff7bd5a5
#
_entry.id   81499dfbb7c876fcb72bbfc3ff7bd5a5
#
_cell.length_a   1.000
_cell.length_b   1.000
_cell.length_c   1.000
_cell.angle_alpha   90.00
_cell.angle_beta   90.00
_cell.angle_gamma   90.00
#
_symmetry.space_group_name_H-M   'P 1'
#
loop_
_entity.id
_entity.type
_entity.pdbx_description
1 polymer ?
#
loop_
_entity_poly.entity_id
_entity_poly.type
_entity_poly.pdbx_seq_one_letter_code
_entity_poly.pdbx_strand_id
1 'polypeptide(L)'
;LAPVGLSLWLAHRQVETKFIDELDMFSTRVALRTERVGEQAKKALRHIEAFQGVPCSDEHLLEMRRLSYSYRYIQEVLYLKDNIPQCSSLEKRSQADAFPPAMKVTPDGYRAWLTTQNDLGIKRFMAALGSEHYIVMVDPGSFIDVIPFGSWPIEVTIIGTMRNVV
;
A
#
# COMPACT_ATOMS: atom_id res chain seq x y z
N LEU A 1 15.82 -50.39 17.17
CA LEU A 1 16.23 -49.18 16.43
C LEU A 1 15.16 -48.70 15.43
N ALA A 2 14.32 -49.56 14.85
CA ALA A 2 13.27 -49.17 13.89
C ALA A 2 12.18 -48.24 14.46
N PRO A 3 11.67 -48.37 15.71
CA PRO A 3 10.61 -47.48 16.22
C PRO A 3 11.05 -46.03 16.43
N VAL A 4 12.32 -45.82 16.80
CA VAL A 4 12.86 -44.46 16.99
C VAL A 4 12.98 -43.72 15.65
N GLY A 5 13.44 -44.40 14.60
CA GLY A 5 13.52 -43.82 13.26
C GLY A 5 12.15 -43.41 12.71
N LEU A 6 11.14 -44.25 12.90
CA LEU A 6 9.76 -43.96 12.50
C LEU A 6 9.17 -42.78 13.26
N SER A 7 9.41 -42.68 14.59
CA SER A 7 8.92 -41.60 15.41
C SER A 7 9.55 -40.25 15.01
N LEU A 8 10.85 -40.23 14.73
CA LEU A 8 11.55 -39.03 14.25
C LEU A 8 11.06 -38.60 12.87
N TRP A 9 10.82 -39.54 11.95
CA TRP A 9 10.28 -39.24 10.64
C TRP A 9 8.86 -38.68 10.69
N LEU A 10 7.99 -39.27 11.52
CA LEU A 10 6.63 -38.78 11.75
C LEU A 10 6.63 -37.38 12.39
N ALA A 11 7.49 -37.13 13.40
CA ALA A 11 7.63 -35.83 14.02
C ALA A 11 8.11 -34.75 13.03
N HIS A 12 9.09 -35.09 12.18
CA HIS A 12 9.59 -34.19 11.15
C HIS A 12 8.50 -33.83 10.13
N ARG A 13 7.75 -34.81 9.64
CA ARG A 13 6.61 -34.57 8.74
C ARG A 13 5.52 -33.72 9.37
N GLN A 14 5.21 -33.90 10.64
CA GLN A 14 4.20 -33.09 11.34
C GLN A 14 4.66 -31.63 11.49
N VAL A 15 5.94 -31.38 11.71
CA VAL A 15 6.48 -30.02 11.79
C VAL A 15 6.43 -29.33 10.43
N GLU A 16 6.83 -30.03 9.36
CA GLU A 16 6.79 -29.48 8.00
C GLU A 16 5.36 -29.12 7.56
N THR A 17 4.39 -30.03 7.78
CA THR A 17 2.99 -29.75 7.41
C THR A 17 2.43 -28.56 8.18
N LYS A 18 2.65 -28.48 9.49
CA LYS A 18 2.20 -27.34 10.29
C LYS A 18 2.83 -26.04 9.83
N PHE A 19 4.11 -26.03 9.52
CA PHE A 19 4.81 -24.85 9.04
C PHE A 19 4.25 -24.36 7.69
N ILE A 20 3.98 -25.28 6.75
CA ILE A 20 3.38 -24.95 5.46
C ILE A 20 1.97 -24.38 5.64
N ASP A 21 1.16 -25.01 6.49
CA ASP A 21 -0.21 -24.55 6.78
C ASP A 21 -0.22 -23.15 7.43
N GLU A 22 0.70 -22.90 8.36
CA GLU A 22 0.85 -21.58 8.98
C GLU A 22 1.28 -20.50 7.97
N LEU A 23 2.21 -20.81 7.06
CA LEU A 23 2.64 -19.94 5.98
C LEU A 23 1.50 -19.63 5.01
N ASP A 24 0.72 -20.65 4.62
CA ASP A 24 -0.42 -20.47 3.72
C ASP A 24 -1.49 -19.58 4.34
N MET A 25 -1.84 -19.83 5.59
CA MET A 25 -2.77 -18.96 6.32
C MET A 25 -2.25 -17.53 6.46
N PHE A 26 -0.95 -17.36 6.70
CA PHE A 26 -0.34 -16.05 6.82
C PHE A 26 -0.34 -15.31 5.47
N SER A 27 0.08 -15.98 4.40
CA SER A 27 0.10 -15.41 3.04
C SER A 27 -1.29 -14.99 2.59
N THR A 28 -2.32 -15.81 2.86
CA THR A 28 -3.72 -15.50 2.58
C THR A 28 -4.16 -14.22 3.31
N ARG A 29 -3.78 -14.05 4.57
CA ARG A 29 -4.12 -12.84 5.34
C ARG A 29 -3.43 -11.61 4.79
N VAL A 30 -2.15 -11.71 4.42
CA VAL A 30 -1.41 -10.61 3.80
C VAL A 30 -2.07 -10.24 2.47
N ALA A 31 -2.47 -11.20 1.65
CA ALA A 31 -3.18 -10.96 0.40
C ALA A 31 -4.51 -10.23 0.61
N LEU A 32 -5.35 -10.72 1.53
CA LEU A 32 -6.62 -10.08 1.88
C LEU A 32 -6.44 -8.67 2.47
N ARG A 33 -5.36 -8.47 3.23
CA ARG A 33 -5.02 -7.16 3.77
C ARG A 33 -4.64 -6.20 2.65
N THR A 34 -3.78 -6.64 1.74
CA THR A 34 -3.34 -5.86 0.57
C THR A 34 -4.52 -5.45 -0.29
N GLU A 35 -5.43 -6.36 -0.59
CA GLU A 35 -6.67 -6.07 -1.31
C GLU A 35 -7.51 -5.00 -0.59
N ARG A 36 -7.70 -5.14 0.71
CA ARG A 36 -8.45 -4.17 1.52
C ARG A 36 -7.82 -2.77 1.52
N VAL A 37 -6.51 -2.70 1.65
CA VAL A 37 -5.78 -1.43 1.58
C VAL A 37 -5.92 -0.81 0.20
N GLY A 38 -5.76 -1.60 -0.87
CA GLY A 38 -5.93 -1.15 -2.25
C GLY A 38 -7.35 -0.64 -2.54
N GLU A 39 -8.38 -1.37 -2.09
CA GLU A 39 -9.77 -0.94 -2.28
C GLU A 39 -10.10 0.33 -1.49
N GLN A 40 -9.55 0.53 -0.30
CA GLN A 40 -9.71 1.81 0.41
C GLN A 40 -9.03 2.96 -0.34
N ALA A 41 -7.84 2.74 -0.89
CA ALA A 41 -7.16 3.74 -1.69
C ALA A 41 -7.97 4.13 -2.94
N LYS A 42 -8.49 3.16 -3.68
CA LYS A 42 -9.36 3.40 -4.84
C LYS A 42 -10.65 4.15 -4.45
N LYS A 43 -11.25 3.77 -3.32
CA LYS A 43 -12.47 4.43 -2.83
C LYS A 43 -12.19 5.89 -2.46
N ALA A 44 -11.06 6.18 -1.83
CA ALA A 44 -10.64 7.54 -1.51
C ALA A 44 -10.40 8.37 -2.79
N LEU A 45 -9.73 7.78 -3.80
CA LEU A 45 -9.53 8.44 -5.10
C LEU A 45 -10.87 8.77 -5.78
N ARG A 46 -11.79 7.81 -5.87
CA ARG A 46 -13.12 8.07 -6.45
C ARG A 46 -13.89 9.16 -5.71
N HIS A 47 -13.72 9.24 -4.39
CA HIS A 47 -14.38 10.27 -3.60
C HIS A 47 -13.82 11.66 -3.92
N ILE A 48 -12.49 11.82 -3.94
CA ILE A 48 -11.89 13.13 -4.17
C ILE A 48 -12.01 13.58 -5.64
N GLU A 49 -12.02 12.67 -6.60
CA GLU A 49 -12.28 12.99 -8.01
C GLU A 49 -13.69 13.60 -8.23
N ALA A 50 -14.62 13.30 -7.35
CA ALA A 50 -15.97 13.88 -7.38
C ALA A 50 -16.05 15.32 -6.85
N PHE A 51 -14.97 15.87 -6.30
CA PHE A 51 -14.94 17.24 -5.80
C PHE A 51 -15.12 18.25 -6.95
N GLN A 52 -16.06 19.20 -6.77
CA GLN A 52 -16.43 20.18 -7.80
C GLN A 52 -15.95 21.61 -7.49
N GLY A 53 -15.18 21.79 -6.42
CA GLY A 53 -14.71 23.11 -6.00
C GLY A 53 -13.42 23.54 -6.71
N VAL A 54 -12.90 24.70 -6.30
CA VAL A 54 -11.65 25.24 -6.84
C VAL A 54 -10.47 24.42 -6.31
N PRO A 55 -9.62 23.87 -7.18
CA PRO A 55 -8.44 23.13 -6.75
C PRO A 55 -7.54 23.94 -5.80
N CYS A 56 -7.00 23.27 -4.79
CA CYS A 56 -6.13 23.86 -3.76
C CYS A 56 -6.75 25.02 -2.95
N SER A 57 -8.06 25.24 -3.02
CA SER A 57 -8.77 26.11 -2.10
C SER A 57 -8.79 25.52 -0.68
N ASP A 58 -9.11 26.35 0.31
CA ASP A 58 -9.20 25.87 1.70
C ASP A 58 -10.27 24.77 1.87
N GLU A 59 -11.36 24.85 1.10
CA GLU A 59 -12.38 23.83 1.04
C GLU A 59 -11.85 22.51 0.46
N HIS A 60 -11.10 22.58 -0.65
CA HIS A 60 -10.46 21.42 -1.24
C HIS A 60 -9.44 20.76 -0.30
N LEU A 61 -8.60 21.56 0.35
CA LEU A 61 -7.66 21.09 1.36
C LEU A 61 -8.37 20.41 2.54
N LEU A 62 -9.48 21.00 2.97
CA LEU A 62 -10.29 20.42 4.04
C LEU A 62 -10.87 19.06 3.64
N GLU A 63 -11.36 18.92 2.40
CA GLU A 63 -11.88 17.66 1.90
C GLU A 63 -10.79 16.59 1.80
N MET A 64 -9.60 16.93 1.27
CA MET A 64 -8.46 16.00 1.26
C MET A 64 -8.05 15.56 2.67
N ARG A 65 -8.07 16.46 3.66
CA ARG A 65 -7.81 16.13 5.07
C ARG A 65 -8.86 15.20 5.65
N ARG A 66 -10.15 15.47 5.36
CA ARG A 66 -11.24 14.58 5.78
C ARG A 66 -11.07 13.17 5.26
N LEU A 67 -10.64 13.03 4.01
CA LEU A 67 -10.34 11.71 3.43
C LEU A 67 -9.20 11.01 4.16
N SER A 68 -8.08 11.68 4.39
CA SER A 68 -6.95 11.11 5.14
C SER A 68 -7.39 10.67 6.55
N TYR A 69 -8.35 11.36 7.14
CA TYR A 69 -8.87 11.01 8.47
C TYR A 69 -9.88 9.87 8.43
N SER A 70 -10.70 9.81 7.38
CA SER A 70 -11.80 8.83 7.24
C SER A 70 -11.32 7.46 6.77
N TYR A 71 -10.23 7.41 6.00
CA TYR A 71 -9.68 6.18 5.46
C TYR A 71 -8.42 5.77 6.22
N ARG A 72 -8.53 4.70 6.98
CA ARG A 72 -7.50 4.25 7.95
C ARG A 72 -6.08 4.15 7.38
N TYR A 73 -5.95 3.81 6.11
CA TYR A 73 -4.65 3.53 5.48
C TYR A 73 -4.09 4.69 4.69
N ILE A 74 -4.89 5.75 4.47
CA ILE A 74 -4.48 6.92 3.73
C ILE A 74 -3.72 7.88 4.65
N GLN A 75 -2.46 8.14 4.32
CA GLN A 75 -1.61 9.06 5.07
C GLN A 75 -1.66 10.47 4.48
N GLU A 76 -1.71 10.56 3.17
CA GLU A 76 -1.69 11.82 2.45
C GLU A 76 -2.49 11.70 1.16
N VAL A 77 -3.16 12.78 0.76
CA VAL A 77 -3.80 12.96 -0.53
C VAL A 77 -3.12 14.13 -1.23
N LEU A 78 -2.69 13.94 -2.49
CA LEU A 78 -2.08 14.97 -3.33
C LEU A 78 -3.01 15.30 -4.49
N TYR A 79 -3.11 16.56 -4.85
CA TYR A 79 -3.68 17.02 -6.10
C TYR A 79 -2.58 17.37 -7.08
N LEU A 80 -2.69 16.87 -8.33
CA LEU A 80 -1.71 17.08 -9.38
C LEU A 80 -2.34 17.85 -10.54
N LYS A 81 -1.54 18.73 -11.13
CA LYS A 81 -1.80 19.32 -12.43
C LYS A 81 -0.57 19.06 -13.31
N ASP A 82 -0.77 18.48 -14.47
CA ASP A 82 0.31 18.10 -15.40
C ASP A 82 1.40 17.24 -14.72
N ASN A 83 0.97 16.30 -13.89
CA ASN A 83 1.82 15.42 -13.07
C ASN A 83 2.70 16.15 -12.01
N ILE A 84 2.43 17.43 -11.76
CA ILE A 84 3.13 18.23 -10.73
C ILE A 84 2.19 18.40 -9.54
N PRO A 85 2.60 17.99 -8.32
CA PRO A 85 1.83 18.23 -7.10
C PRO A 85 1.63 19.72 -6.86
N GLN A 86 0.38 20.14 -6.73
CA GLN A 86 0.01 21.53 -6.49
C GLN A 86 -0.30 21.81 -5.01
N CYS A 87 -0.92 20.83 -4.36
CA CYS A 87 -1.23 20.89 -2.93
C CYS A 87 -1.44 19.47 -2.39
N SER A 88 -1.42 19.35 -1.08
CA SER A 88 -1.69 18.08 -0.38
C SER A 88 -2.58 18.27 0.83
N SER A 89 -3.08 17.17 1.37
CA SER A 89 -3.82 17.17 2.63
C SER A 89 -3.00 17.68 3.80
N LEU A 90 -1.68 17.65 3.72
CA LEU A 90 -0.77 18.08 4.78
C LEU A 90 -0.38 19.55 4.65
N GLU A 91 -0.12 20.04 3.42
CA GLU A 91 0.37 21.40 3.20
C GLU A 91 -0.02 21.97 1.83
N LYS A 92 -0.02 23.32 1.73
CA LYS A 92 -0.01 24.03 0.44
C LYS A 92 1.42 24.04 -0.09
N ARG A 93 1.67 23.27 -1.15
CA ARG A 93 2.99 23.27 -1.82
C ARG A 93 3.08 24.45 -2.79
N SER A 94 4.19 25.16 -2.72
CA SER A 94 4.46 26.25 -3.66
C SER A 94 5.44 25.87 -4.77
N GLN A 95 6.25 24.84 -4.56
CA GLN A 95 7.18 24.27 -5.54
C GLN A 95 7.34 22.80 -5.26
N ALA A 96 7.05 21.96 -6.25
CA ALA A 96 7.28 20.53 -6.20
C ALA A 96 7.80 20.06 -7.56
N ASP A 97 8.70 19.09 -7.53
CA ASP A 97 9.12 18.38 -8.73
C ASP A 97 7.97 17.52 -9.26
N ALA A 98 8.03 17.20 -10.55
CA ALA A 98 7.07 16.29 -11.15
C ALA A 98 7.08 14.94 -10.42
N PHE A 99 5.88 14.39 -10.19
CA PHE A 99 5.77 13.08 -9.56
C PHE A 99 6.43 12.02 -10.45
N PRO A 100 7.16 11.06 -9.89
CA PRO A 100 7.88 10.09 -10.69
C PRO A 100 6.92 9.25 -11.56
N PRO A 101 7.38 8.71 -12.70
CA PRO A 101 6.55 7.84 -13.51
C PRO A 101 6.05 6.63 -12.73
N ALA A 102 4.82 6.21 -13.00
CA ALA A 102 4.22 5.06 -12.33
C ALA A 102 5.02 3.79 -12.58
N MET A 103 5.22 2.99 -11.55
CA MET A 103 5.87 1.69 -11.67
C MET A 103 4.96 0.67 -12.36
N LYS A 104 3.65 0.81 -12.19
CA LYS A 104 2.64 -0.07 -12.79
C LYS A 104 1.33 0.69 -12.97
N VAL A 105 0.58 0.29 -13.99
CA VAL A 105 -0.83 0.66 -14.14
C VAL A 105 -1.68 -0.57 -13.86
N THR A 106 -2.68 -0.43 -13.00
CA THR A 106 -3.61 -1.52 -12.66
C THR A 106 -4.57 -1.78 -13.82
N PRO A 107 -5.22 -2.96 -13.89
CA PRO A 107 -6.18 -3.26 -14.96
C PRO A 107 -7.36 -2.27 -15.03
N ASP A 108 -7.72 -1.67 -13.91
CA ASP A 108 -8.77 -0.65 -13.76
C ASP A 108 -8.23 0.80 -13.94
N GLY A 109 -6.99 0.95 -14.43
CA GLY A 109 -6.44 2.22 -14.90
C GLY A 109 -5.75 3.08 -13.83
N TYR A 110 -5.65 2.62 -12.59
CA TYR A 110 -4.93 3.36 -11.56
C TYR A 110 -3.42 3.20 -11.70
N ARG A 111 -2.70 4.30 -11.49
CA ARG A 111 -1.23 4.32 -11.45
C ARG A 111 -0.75 3.90 -10.07
N ALA A 112 0.25 3.03 -9.99
CA ALA A 112 0.74 2.50 -8.73
C ALA A 112 2.26 2.67 -8.57
N TRP A 113 2.67 3.01 -7.36
CA TRP A 113 4.05 3.09 -6.90
C TRP A 113 4.19 2.28 -5.62
N LEU A 114 5.16 1.39 -5.55
CA LEU A 114 5.43 0.61 -4.33
C LEU A 114 6.41 1.34 -3.40
N THR A 115 7.26 2.16 -3.98
CA THR A 115 8.23 2.97 -3.23
C THR A 115 8.25 4.37 -3.81
N THR A 116 7.76 5.33 -3.06
CA THR A 116 7.89 6.75 -3.37
C THR A 116 8.28 7.49 -2.08
N GLN A 117 8.89 8.64 -2.21
CA GLN A 117 9.21 9.48 -1.05
C GLN A 117 8.20 10.62 -0.97
N ASN A 118 7.77 10.96 0.25
CA ASN A 118 7.08 12.22 0.46
C ASN A 118 8.10 13.32 0.75
N ASP A 119 7.79 14.56 0.35
CA ASP A 119 8.69 15.71 0.48
C ASP A 119 8.65 16.40 1.84
N LEU A 120 8.04 15.80 2.85
CA LEU A 120 7.98 16.37 4.20
C LEU A 120 9.33 16.40 4.94
N GLY A 121 10.46 16.17 4.22
CA GLY A 121 11.78 16.06 4.83
C GLY A 121 11.96 14.76 5.62
N ILE A 122 10.93 13.94 5.72
CA ILE A 122 10.96 12.60 6.32
C ILE A 122 11.26 11.64 5.19
N LYS A 123 12.47 11.11 5.13
CA LYS A 123 12.86 10.06 4.17
C LYS A 123 12.17 8.75 4.51
N ARG A 124 10.87 8.69 4.30
CA ARG A 124 10.07 7.47 4.49
C ARG A 124 9.56 7.00 3.13
N PHE A 125 9.79 5.75 2.83
CA PHE A 125 9.18 5.12 1.66
C PHE A 125 7.69 4.97 1.88
N MET A 126 6.91 5.36 0.88
CA MET A 126 5.47 5.26 0.87
C MET A 126 5.03 4.46 -0.35
N ALA A 127 3.96 3.70 -0.24
CA ALA A 127 3.24 3.21 -1.40
C ALA A 127 2.24 4.28 -1.85
N ALA A 128 1.96 4.35 -3.13
CA ALA A 128 1.00 5.31 -3.66
C ALA A 128 0.11 4.67 -4.74
N LEU A 129 -1.12 5.14 -4.79
CA LEU A 129 -2.07 4.85 -5.86
C LEU A 129 -2.58 6.18 -6.41
N GLY A 130 -2.63 6.32 -7.73
CA GLY A 130 -3.02 7.56 -8.38
C GLY A 130 -4.09 7.36 -9.45
N SER A 131 -4.99 8.32 -9.54
CA SER A 131 -5.92 8.54 -10.64
C SER A 131 -5.36 9.60 -11.60
N GLU A 132 -6.21 10.26 -12.37
CA GLU A 132 -5.77 11.30 -13.31
C GLU A 132 -5.19 12.53 -12.60
N HIS A 133 -5.89 13.02 -11.57
CA HIS A 133 -5.55 14.27 -10.89
C HIS A 133 -5.11 14.09 -9.43
N TYR A 134 -5.27 12.90 -8.87
CA TYR A 134 -4.98 12.67 -7.46
C TYR A 134 -4.07 11.49 -7.22
N ILE A 135 -3.31 11.58 -6.15
CA ILE A 135 -2.52 10.48 -5.61
C ILE A 135 -2.87 10.35 -4.12
N VAL A 136 -3.09 9.12 -3.69
CA VAL A 136 -3.17 8.77 -2.28
C VAL A 136 -1.93 8.00 -1.87
N MET A 137 -1.34 8.39 -0.75
CA MET A 137 -0.16 7.77 -0.18
C MET A 137 -0.55 6.90 1.00
N VAL A 138 0.04 5.72 1.05
CA VAL A 138 -0.23 4.67 2.03
C VAL A 138 1.08 4.22 2.66
N ASP A 139 1.09 4.01 3.97
CA ASP A 139 2.22 3.40 4.65
C ASP A 139 2.40 1.95 4.18
N PRO A 140 3.56 1.56 3.63
CA PRO A 140 3.83 0.18 3.24
C PRO A 140 3.61 -0.84 4.36
N GLY A 141 3.87 -0.47 5.61
CA GLY A 141 3.57 -1.29 6.78
C GLY A 141 2.10 -1.70 6.87
N SER A 142 1.19 -0.89 6.32
CA SER A 142 -0.24 -1.20 6.32
C SER A 142 -0.60 -2.47 5.53
N PHE A 143 0.22 -2.89 4.57
CA PHE A 143 0.01 -4.11 3.78
C PHE A 143 0.41 -5.37 4.54
N ILE A 144 1.42 -5.26 5.41
CA ILE A 144 2.06 -6.37 6.12
C ILE A 144 1.79 -6.37 7.62
N ASP A 145 0.99 -5.43 8.12
CA ASP A 145 0.56 -5.36 9.53
C ASP A 145 -0.44 -6.49 9.83
N VAL A 146 0.07 -7.70 9.78
CA VAL A 146 -0.64 -8.94 10.08
C VAL A 146 0.11 -9.65 11.19
N ILE A 147 -0.58 -9.91 12.30
CA ILE A 147 0.02 -10.62 13.43
C ILE A 147 0.30 -12.07 13.00
N PRO A 148 1.57 -12.51 12.98
CA PRO A 148 1.88 -13.91 12.71
C PRO A 148 1.30 -14.80 13.82
N PHE A 149 0.74 -15.95 13.44
CA PHE A 149 0.37 -16.98 14.39
C PHE A 149 1.52 -17.98 14.50
N GLY A 150 1.83 -18.36 15.72
CA GLY A 150 2.89 -19.32 15.99
C GLY A 150 4.15 -18.69 16.58
N SER A 151 5.13 -19.53 16.85
CA SER A 151 6.39 -19.16 17.47
C SER A 151 7.53 -18.83 16.49
N TRP A 152 7.24 -18.86 15.20
CA TRP A 152 8.25 -18.65 14.15
C TRP A 152 8.37 -17.17 13.77
N PRO A 153 9.59 -16.62 13.68
CA PRO A 153 9.78 -15.30 13.12
C PRO A 153 9.50 -15.34 11.60
N ILE A 154 8.47 -14.66 11.16
CA ILE A 154 8.12 -14.53 9.74
C ILE A 154 8.49 -13.11 9.29
N GLU A 155 9.39 -13.01 8.32
CA GLU A 155 9.70 -11.76 7.64
C GLU A 155 8.92 -11.66 6.34
N VAL A 156 8.33 -10.50 6.08
CA VAL A 156 7.54 -10.23 4.87
C VAL A 156 8.20 -9.13 4.06
N THR A 157 8.41 -9.40 2.78
CA THR A 157 8.92 -8.42 1.83
C THR A 157 7.92 -8.22 0.71
N ILE A 158 7.61 -6.96 0.39
CA ILE A 158 6.79 -6.62 -0.78
C ILE A 158 7.72 -6.48 -1.98
N ILE A 159 7.57 -7.38 -2.95
CA ILE A 159 8.35 -7.37 -4.19
C ILE A 159 7.44 -6.95 -5.34
N GLY A 160 7.78 -5.84 -6.00
CA GLY A 160 7.16 -5.46 -7.26
C GLY A 160 7.84 -6.17 -8.42
N THR A 161 7.11 -6.99 -9.17
CA THR A 161 7.61 -7.51 -10.44
C THR A 161 7.47 -6.44 -11.52
N MET A 162 8.58 -5.83 -11.94
CA MET A 162 8.62 -5.03 -13.16
C MET A 162 8.46 -5.99 -14.35
N ARG A 163 7.28 -6.09 -14.93
CA ARG A 163 7.15 -6.58 -16.29
C ARG A 163 7.54 -5.42 -17.20
N ASN A 164 8.69 -5.53 -17.85
CA ASN A 164 9.01 -4.67 -18.98
C ASN A 164 7.88 -4.82 -20.01
N VAL A 165 7.10 -3.77 -20.17
CA VAL A 165 6.19 -3.65 -21.31
C VAL A 165 7.09 -3.27 -22.48
N VAL A 166 7.31 -4.23 -23.37
CA VAL A 166 7.91 -4.03 -24.69
C VAL A 166 6.89 -3.33 -25.58
#